data_8ace223e8170e5a81de11ac6c31f6548
#
_entry.id   8ace223e8170e5a81de11ac6c31f6548
#
_cell.length_a   1.000
_cell.length_b   1.000
_cell.length_c   1.000
_cell.angle_alpha   90.00
_cell.angle_beta   90.00
_cell.angle_gamma   90.00
#
_symmetry.space_group_name_H-M   'P 1'
#
loop_
_entity.id
_entity.type
_entity.pdbx_description
1 polymer ?
#
loop_
_entity_poly.entity_id
_entity_poly.type
_entity_poly.pdbx_seq_one_letter_code
_entity_poly.pdbx_strand_id
1 'polypeptide(L)'
;MAKLGEYVNIKTGKLDANASSENGKYPFFTCAVEPLKIDTYSYDCECVLVAGNGDLNVKYYDGKFDAYQRTYIIESRNKSILFIPYMYYFLDKYVDKLREQSIGGVIKYIKLGNLTDAEIPLPELSIQQKIVANLDKVTHTIDLCNAILEKLDLLVKSRFVEMFGDPITNSHKLPIKTLSELGELGRGVSKHRPRNAPELLGGVYPLIQTGDVANASLYIIEYNSTYSEIGYKQSKMWNKGTLCITIAANIAKTAILTFDSCFPDSVVGFNSNESTNNIFIHFWFSFFQELLEEQAPESAQKNINLKILSELKVIVPPIELQNQFATFVEQTNKSKLAVKQVLEKAEMLKKALMQEYFG
;
A
#
# COMPACT_ATOMS: atom_id res chain seq x y z
N MET A 1 -14.30 -33.59 -8.18
CA MET A 1 -14.61 -32.76 -7.00
C MET A 1 -15.00 -33.68 -5.86
N ALA A 2 -14.52 -33.39 -4.64
CA ALA A 2 -14.81 -34.15 -3.44
C ALA A 2 -15.18 -33.18 -2.31
N LYS A 3 -16.06 -33.58 -1.38
CA LYS A 3 -16.39 -32.75 -0.22
C LYS A 3 -15.22 -32.68 0.75
N LEU A 4 -14.74 -31.49 1.07
CA LEU A 4 -13.59 -31.27 1.95
C LEU A 4 -13.77 -31.97 3.30
N GLY A 5 -14.97 -31.94 3.90
CA GLY A 5 -15.28 -32.56 5.18
C GLY A 5 -15.01 -34.06 5.27
N GLU A 6 -14.93 -34.77 4.15
CA GLU A 6 -14.60 -36.21 4.12
C GLU A 6 -13.11 -36.45 4.38
N TYR A 7 -12.24 -35.46 4.10
CA TYR A 7 -10.78 -35.61 4.10
C TYR A 7 -10.09 -34.87 5.24
N VAL A 8 -10.83 -34.09 6.04
CA VAL A 8 -10.26 -33.22 7.07
C VAL A 8 -10.88 -33.43 8.44
N ASN A 9 -10.11 -33.12 9.48
CA ASN A 9 -10.59 -32.90 10.83
C ASN A 9 -10.65 -31.39 11.05
N ILE A 10 -11.82 -30.87 11.42
CA ILE A 10 -12.01 -29.44 11.69
C ILE A 10 -12.30 -29.25 13.17
N LYS A 11 -11.51 -28.43 13.83
CA LYS A 11 -11.67 -27.98 15.21
C LYS A 11 -11.78 -26.45 15.24
N THR A 12 -12.16 -25.89 16.38
CA THR A 12 -12.01 -24.44 16.63
C THR A 12 -11.02 -24.22 17.76
N GLY A 13 -10.43 -23.03 17.80
CA GLY A 13 -9.71 -22.59 18.97
C GLY A 13 -10.58 -22.59 20.22
N LYS A 14 -9.98 -22.40 21.39
CA LYS A 14 -10.68 -22.47 22.69
C LYS A 14 -10.61 -21.16 23.47
N LEU A 15 -9.73 -20.26 23.10
CA LEU A 15 -9.45 -19.04 23.86
C LEU A 15 -10.26 -17.84 23.37
N ASP A 16 -10.44 -16.86 24.22
CA ASP A 16 -10.98 -15.58 23.84
C ASP A 16 -9.91 -14.71 23.15
N ALA A 17 -10.35 -13.72 22.36
CA ALA A 17 -9.45 -12.88 21.59
C ALA A 17 -8.47 -12.05 22.46
N ASN A 18 -8.85 -11.77 23.71
CA ASN A 18 -8.04 -11.04 24.69
C ASN A 18 -6.99 -11.89 25.42
N ALA A 19 -6.84 -13.19 25.07
CA ALA A 19 -5.83 -14.06 25.66
C ALA A 19 -4.39 -13.81 25.17
N SER A 20 -4.21 -12.84 24.24
CA SER A 20 -2.90 -12.48 23.71
C SER A 20 -1.98 -11.85 24.75
N SER A 21 -0.67 -12.06 24.59
CA SER A 21 0.42 -11.48 25.40
C SER A 21 1.41 -10.81 24.47
N GLU A 22 1.79 -9.54 24.71
CA GLU A 22 2.72 -8.80 23.86
C GLU A 22 4.07 -9.50 23.65
N ASN A 23 4.57 -10.17 24.71
CA ASN A 23 5.86 -10.87 24.71
C ASN A 23 5.73 -12.39 24.61
N GLY A 24 4.57 -12.88 24.16
CA GLY A 24 4.30 -14.31 24.03
C GLY A 24 5.29 -15.03 23.11
N LYS A 25 5.53 -16.31 23.38
CA LYS A 25 6.50 -17.14 22.64
C LYS A 25 5.91 -17.83 21.42
N TYR A 26 4.60 -18.00 21.37
CA TYR A 26 3.90 -18.75 20.33
C TYR A 26 2.94 -17.86 19.59
N PRO A 27 2.64 -18.14 18.31
CA PRO A 27 1.57 -17.44 17.59
C PRO A 27 0.21 -17.73 18.22
N PHE A 28 -0.62 -16.70 18.28
CA PHE A 28 -2.02 -16.79 18.65
C PHE A 28 -2.88 -16.36 17.46
N PHE A 29 -3.52 -17.33 16.82
CA PHE A 29 -4.32 -17.11 15.62
C PHE A 29 -5.73 -16.69 15.98
N THR A 30 -6.04 -15.43 15.73
CA THR A 30 -7.37 -14.86 15.78
C THR A 30 -7.97 -14.74 14.37
N CYS A 31 -9.09 -14.00 14.23
CA CYS A 31 -9.64 -13.69 12.92
C CYS A 31 -8.91 -12.51 12.23
N ALA A 32 -7.93 -11.86 12.86
CA ALA A 32 -7.08 -10.86 12.23
C ALA A 32 -6.14 -11.52 11.18
N VAL A 33 -5.68 -10.72 10.21
CA VAL A 33 -4.73 -11.20 9.19
C VAL A 33 -3.42 -11.61 9.83
N GLU A 34 -2.84 -10.75 10.67
CA GLU A 34 -1.60 -11.05 11.39
C GLU A 34 -1.88 -11.79 12.70
N PRO A 35 -1.11 -12.86 13.03
CA PRO A 35 -1.24 -13.54 14.30
C PRO A 35 -0.74 -12.64 15.43
N LEU A 36 -1.41 -12.71 16.57
CA LEU A 36 -0.94 -12.16 17.83
C LEU A 36 0.06 -13.14 18.47
N LYS A 37 0.51 -12.84 19.69
CA LYS A 37 1.40 -13.69 20.47
C LYS A 37 0.71 -14.19 21.75
N ILE A 38 1.16 -15.35 22.26
CA ILE A 38 0.68 -15.94 23.51
C ILE A 38 1.81 -16.73 24.19
N ASP A 39 1.77 -16.89 25.52
CA ASP A 39 2.82 -17.56 26.28
C ASP A 39 2.74 -19.08 26.24
N THR A 40 1.57 -19.65 25.98
CA THR A 40 1.28 -21.09 25.95
C THR A 40 0.84 -21.55 24.57
N TYR A 41 0.78 -22.85 24.37
CA TYR A 41 0.21 -23.45 23.16
C TYR A 41 -0.69 -24.64 23.53
N SER A 42 -1.77 -24.81 22.78
CA SER A 42 -2.69 -25.95 22.91
C SER A 42 -2.64 -26.87 21.69
N TYR A 43 -2.01 -26.43 20.61
CA TYR A 43 -1.91 -27.15 19.34
C TYR A 43 -0.44 -27.21 18.90
N ASP A 44 -0.06 -28.38 18.33
CA ASP A 44 1.25 -28.62 17.71
C ASP A 44 1.01 -29.50 16.48
N CYS A 45 0.73 -28.87 15.33
CA CYS A 45 0.35 -29.57 14.11
C CYS A 45 0.53 -28.70 12.87
N GLU A 46 0.63 -29.38 11.72
CA GLU A 46 0.52 -28.76 10.41
C GLU A 46 -0.95 -28.64 10.02
N CYS A 47 -1.45 -27.43 9.77
CA CYS A 47 -2.85 -27.17 9.53
C CYS A 47 -3.10 -25.94 8.65
N VAL A 48 -4.34 -25.80 8.21
CA VAL A 48 -4.88 -24.55 7.66
C VAL A 48 -5.80 -23.93 8.67
N LEU A 49 -5.63 -22.64 8.91
CA LEU A 49 -6.41 -21.83 9.82
C LEU A 49 -7.35 -20.91 9.01
N VAL A 50 -8.64 -20.96 9.31
CA VAL A 50 -9.65 -20.14 8.64
C VAL A 50 -10.36 -19.25 9.65
N ALA A 51 -10.36 -17.95 9.42
CA ALA A 51 -11.14 -17.01 10.22
C ALA A 51 -12.63 -17.31 10.09
N GLY A 52 -13.32 -17.53 11.21
CA GLY A 52 -14.74 -17.88 11.23
C GLY A 52 -15.69 -16.68 11.26
N ASN A 53 -15.20 -15.47 11.53
CA ASN A 53 -15.99 -14.24 11.54
C ASN A 53 -15.13 -13.04 11.17
N GLY A 54 -15.78 -11.89 10.94
CA GLY A 54 -15.14 -10.63 10.57
C GLY A 54 -14.58 -10.67 9.15
N ASP A 55 -13.35 -10.22 8.94
CA ASP A 55 -12.66 -10.30 7.66
C ASP A 55 -12.07 -11.69 7.46
N LEU A 56 -12.79 -12.50 6.68
CA LEU A 56 -12.43 -13.89 6.42
C LEU A 56 -11.07 -13.97 5.71
N ASN A 57 -10.16 -14.73 6.29
CA ASN A 57 -8.83 -14.99 5.76
C ASN A 57 -8.38 -16.41 6.07
N VAL A 58 -7.37 -16.89 5.35
CA VAL A 58 -6.83 -18.24 5.48
C VAL A 58 -5.32 -18.16 5.73
N LYS A 59 -4.82 -19.01 6.61
CA LYS A 59 -3.40 -19.10 6.93
C LYS A 59 -2.95 -20.56 6.92
N TYR A 60 -1.74 -20.80 6.46
CA TYR A 60 -1.03 -22.07 6.64
C TYR A 60 -0.09 -21.94 7.83
N TYR A 61 -0.04 -22.97 8.66
CA TYR A 61 0.91 -23.03 9.77
C TYR A 61 1.32 -24.47 10.09
N ASP A 62 2.58 -24.64 10.45
CA ASP A 62 3.14 -25.90 10.95
C ASP A 62 3.96 -25.62 12.21
N GLY A 63 3.53 -26.17 13.36
CA GLY A 63 4.19 -26.00 14.64
C GLY A 63 3.25 -25.72 15.81
N LYS A 64 3.79 -25.10 16.86
CA LYS A 64 3.11 -24.85 18.15
C LYS A 64 2.40 -23.51 18.14
N PHE A 65 1.10 -23.51 18.47
CA PHE A 65 0.27 -22.29 18.47
C PHE A 65 -0.92 -22.42 19.42
N ASP A 66 -1.63 -21.32 19.60
CA ASP A 66 -2.98 -21.31 20.12
C ASP A 66 -3.93 -20.54 19.19
N ALA A 67 -5.24 -20.72 19.38
CA ALA A 67 -6.23 -20.14 18.50
C ALA A 67 -7.47 -19.63 19.25
N TYR A 68 -8.03 -18.53 18.71
CA TYR A 68 -9.31 -17.97 19.14
C TYR A 68 -10.48 -18.91 18.79
N GLN A 69 -11.47 -18.96 19.69
CA GLN A 69 -12.65 -19.84 19.55
C GLN A 69 -13.46 -19.69 18.23
N ARG A 70 -13.24 -18.62 17.47
CA ARG A 70 -13.85 -18.40 16.15
C ARG A 70 -12.89 -18.67 14.98
N THR A 71 -11.71 -19.22 15.25
CA THR A 71 -10.76 -19.65 14.22
C THR A 71 -10.90 -21.16 14.03
N TYR A 72 -11.22 -21.59 12.81
CA TYR A 72 -11.23 -23.00 12.45
C TYR A 72 -9.81 -23.48 12.18
N ILE A 73 -9.48 -24.65 12.74
CA ILE A 73 -8.20 -25.37 12.59
C ILE A 73 -8.50 -26.61 11.75
N ILE A 74 -7.93 -26.72 10.58
CA ILE A 74 -8.24 -27.75 9.59
C ILE A 74 -6.99 -28.58 9.33
N GLU A 75 -7.05 -29.84 9.72
CA GLU A 75 -5.98 -30.83 9.55
C GLU A 75 -6.40 -31.88 8.51
N SER A 76 -5.50 -32.34 7.65
CA SER A 76 -5.76 -33.48 6.78
C SER A 76 -5.84 -34.77 7.59
N ARG A 77 -6.87 -35.58 7.34
CA ARG A 77 -6.98 -36.93 7.92
C ARG A 77 -5.93 -37.89 7.38
N ASN A 78 -5.52 -37.69 6.14
CA ASN A 78 -4.48 -38.50 5.49
C ASN A 78 -3.69 -37.62 4.51
N LYS A 79 -2.48 -37.26 4.91
CA LYS A 79 -1.56 -36.41 4.11
C LYS A 79 -1.11 -37.05 2.78
N SER A 80 -1.28 -38.41 2.65
CA SER A 80 -1.03 -39.08 1.37
C SER A 80 -2.16 -38.92 0.36
N ILE A 81 -3.34 -38.43 0.80
CA ILE A 81 -4.49 -38.17 -0.06
C ILE A 81 -4.69 -36.66 -0.25
N LEU A 82 -4.63 -35.89 0.85
CA LEU A 82 -4.81 -34.43 0.80
C LEU A 82 -3.59 -33.74 1.41
N PHE A 83 -2.80 -33.12 0.56
CA PHE A 83 -1.63 -32.33 0.95
C PHE A 83 -2.05 -30.99 1.58
N ILE A 84 -1.58 -30.68 2.77
CA ILE A 84 -2.07 -29.53 3.54
C ILE A 84 -1.77 -28.18 2.82
N PRO A 85 -0.58 -27.92 2.24
CA PRO A 85 -0.34 -26.72 1.46
C PRO A 85 -1.25 -26.59 0.23
N TYR A 86 -1.65 -27.71 -0.39
CA TYR A 86 -2.63 -27.70 -1.48
C TYR A 86 -4.02 -27.26 -0.98
N MET A 87 -4.45 -27.79 0.16
CA MET A 87 -5.68 -27.39 0.84
C MET A 87 -5.65 -25.89 1.22
N TYR A 88 -4.50 -25.39 1.64
CA TYR A 88 -4.32 -23.96 1.93
C TYR A 88 -4.66 -23.10 0.68
N TYR A 89 -4.05 -23.38 -0.46
CA TYR A 89 -4.32 -22.62 -1.69
C TYR A 89 -5.77 -22.75 -2.16
N PHE A 90 -6.35 -23.93 -2.04
CA PHE A 90 -7.78 -24.11 -2.33
C PHE A 90 -8.65 -23.23 -1.43
N LEU A 91 -8.43 -23.25 -0.11
CA LEU A 91 -9.23 -22.49 0.84
C LEU A 91 -8.98 -20.98 0.69
N ASP A 92 -7.77 -20.55 0.36
CA ASP A 92 -7.46 -19.16 0.05
C ASP A 92 -8.28 -18.65 -1.15
N LYS A 93 -8.37 -19.43 -2.22
CA LYS A 93 -9.27 -19.15 -3.35
C LYS A 93 -10.74 -19.20 -2.95
N TYR A 94 -11.12 -20.12 -2.09
CA TYR A 94 -12.51 -20.35 -1.66
C TYR A 94 -13.04 -19.27 -0.70
N VAL A 95 -12.16 -18.41 -0.13
CA VAL A 95 -12.56 -17.31 0.77
C VAL A 95 -13.63 -16.42 0.18
N ASP A 96 -13.56 -16.10 -1.11
CA ASP A 96 -14.57 -15.25 -1.75
C ASP A 96 -15.94 -15.90 -1.69
N LYS A 97 -16.04 -17.21 -1.93
CA LYS A 97 -17.28 -17.97 -1.79
C LYS A 97 -17.75 -18.06 -0.33
N LEU A 98 -16.82 -18.18 0.62
CA LEU A 98 -17.14 -18.11 2.05
C LEU A 98 -17.71 -16.72 2.44
N ARG A 99 -17.18 -15.63 1.87
CA ARG A 99 -17.72 -14.28 2.07
C ARG A 99 -19.15 -14.16 1.55
N GLU A 100 -19.45 -14.70 0.39
CA GLU A 100 -20.81 -14.74 -0.18
C GLU A 100 -21.78 -15.56 0.69
N GLN A 101 -21.32 -16.70 1.23
CA GLN A 101 -22.13 -17.59 2.07
C GLN A 101 -22.22 -17.13 3.53
N SER A 102 -21.47 -16.09 3.93
CA SER A 102 -21.44 -15.61 5.30
C SER A 102 -22.76 -14.98 5.70
N ILE A 103 -23.18 -15.20 6.93
CA ILE A 103 -24.42 -14.69 7.53
C ILE A 103 -24.10 -13.78 8.71
N GLY A 104 -25.07 -12.95 9.11
CA GLY A 104 -24.96 -12.00 10.22
C GLY A 104 -25.16 -10.55 9.77
N GLY A 105 -25.39 -9.67 10.72
CA GLY A 105 -25.63 -8.24 10.49
C GLY A 105 -24.29 -7.45 10.48
N VAL A 106 -23.91 -6.90 11.65
CA VAL A 106 -22.70 -6.07 11.78
C VAL A 106 -21.43 -6.89 11.63
N ILE A 107 -21.37 -8.08 12.24
CA ILE A 107 -20.23 -9.00 12.10
C ILE A 107 -20.72 -10.24 11.34
N LYS A 108 -20.21 -10.44 10.15
CA LYS A 108 -20.47 -11.64 9.34
C LYS A 108 -19.66 -12.82 9.85
N TYR A 109 -20.22 -14.04 9.75
CA TYR A 109 -19.57 -15.26 10.15
C TYR A 109 -19.94 -16.43 9.25
N ILE A 110 -19.11 -17.47 9.22
CA ILE A 110 -19.35 -18.73 8.53
C ILE A 110 -19.69 -19.83 9.52
N LYS A 111 -20.37 -20.85 9.05
CA LYS A 111 -20.66 -22.08 9.80
C LYS A 111 -19.73 -23.20 9.35
N LEU A 112 -19.58 -24.22 10.17
CA LEU A 112 -18.79 -25.41 9.86
C LEU A 112 -19.20 -26.03 8.51
N GLY A 113 -20.51 -26.08 8.21
CA GLY A 113 -21.02 -26.59 6.94
C GLY A 113 -20.47 -25.87 5.70
N ASN A 114 -20.17 -24.57 5.77
CA ASN A 114 -19.57 -23.84 4.66
C ASN A 114 -18.17 -24.39 4.29
N LEU A 115 -17.45 -24.95 5.26
CA LEU A 115 -16.15 -25.59 5.06
C LEU A 115 -16.26 -27.06 4.70
N THR A 116 -17.12 -27.82 5.39
CA THR A 116 -17.27 -29.26 5.14
C THR A 116 -17.92 -29.58 3.77
N ASP A 117 -18.81 -28.73 3.30
CA ASP A 117 -19.48 -28.88 2.01
C ASP A 117 -18.70 -28.25 0.84
N ALA A 118 -17.56 -27.61 1.11
CA ALA A 118 -16.68 -27.10 0.07
C ALA A 118 -16.21 -28.25 -0.84
N GLU A 119 -16.38 -28.08 -2.16
CA GLU A 119 -15.96 -29.06 -3.15
C GLU A 119 -14.54 -28.76 -3.62
N ILE A 120 -13.59 -29.62 -3.20
CA ILE A 120 -12.18 -29.50 -3.58
C ILE A 120 -11.84 -30.44 -4.75
N PRO A 121 -11.10 -29.97 -5.79
CA PRO A 121 -10.45 -30.88 -6.72
C PRO A 121 -9.45 -31.76 -5.96
N LEU A 122 -9.45 -33.07 -6.18
CA LEU A 122 -8.57 -33.98 -5.46
C LEU A 122 -7.77 -34.84 -6.45
N PRO A 123 -6.79 -34.28 -7.16
CA PRO A 123 -5.90 -35.03 -8.02
C PRO A 123 -4.92 -35.88 -7.18
N GLU A 124 -4.14 -36.72 -7.86
CA GLU A 124 -3.07 -37.50 -7.20
C GLU A 124 -2.09 -36.60 -6.44
N LEU A 125 -1.51 -37.12 -5.35
CA LEU A 125 -0.62 -36.35 -4.45
C LEU A 125 0.54 -35.69 -5.19
N SER A 126 1.11 -36.37 -6.17
CA SER A 126 2.20 -35.82 -7.01
C SER A 126 1.79 -34.58 -7.80
N ILE A 127 0.53 -34.51 -8.23
CA ILE A 127 -0.03 -33.35 -8.93
C ILE A 127 -0.30 -32.23 -7.95
N GLN A 128 -0.87 -32.53 -6.77
CA GLN A 128 -1.07 -31.52 -5.70
C GLN A 128 0.26 -30.86 -5.33
N GLN A 129 1.33 -31.64 -5.15
CA GLN A 129 2.66 -31.12 -4.84
C GLN A 129 3.24 -30.24 -5.97
N LYS A 130 3.03 -30.60 -7.24
CA LYS A 130 3.43 -29.76 -8.38
C LYS A 130 2.68 -28.44 -8.42
N ILE A 131 1.37 -28.46 -8.16
CA ILE A 131 0.53 -27.26 -8.07
C ILE A 131 1.07 -26.32 -7.01
N VAL A 132 1.29 -26.84 -5.79
CA VAL A 132 1.86 -26.09 -4.67
C VAL A 132 3.22 -25.49 -5.05
N ALA A 133 4.13 -26.30 -5.59
CA ALA A 133 5.45 -25.83 -5.98
C ALA A 133 5.43 -24.70 -7.03
N ASN A 134 4.44 -24.70 -7.94
CA ASN A 134 4.25 -23.62 -8.90
C ASN A 134 3.71 -22.35 -8.23
N LEU A 135 2.70 -22.48 -7.37
CA LEU A 135 2.10 -21.35 -6.66
C LEU A 135 3.08 -20.74 -5.66
N ASP A 136 3.86 -21.56 -4.95
CA ASP A 136 4.92 -21.09 -4.03
C ASP A 136 5.98 -20.25 -4.76
N LYS A 137 6.43 -20.70 -5.94
CA LYS A 137 7.39 -19.93 -6.75
C LYS A 137 6.85 -18.55 -7.13
N VAL A 138 5.60 -18.48 -7.55
CA VAL A 138 4.98 -17.22 -7.94
C VAL A 138 4.74 -16.33 -6.72
N THR A 139 4.26 -16.88 -5.61
CA THR A 139 4.08 -16.16 -4.35
C THR A 139 5.40 -15.61 -3.82
N HIS A 140 6.45 -16.43 -3.80
CA HIS A 140 7.80 -15.98 -3.42
C HIS A 140 8.31 -14.85 -4.32
N THR A 141 8.02 -14.89 -5.63
CA THR A 141 8.39 -13.80 -6.54
C THR A 141 7.66 -12.49 -6.18
N ILE A 142 6.37 -12.56 -5.84
CA ILE A 142 5.58 -11.41 -5.38
C ILE A 142 6.18 -10.82 -4.10
N ASP A 143 6.47 -11.67 -3.10
CA ASP A 143 7.05 -11.26 -1.82
C ASP A 143 8.43 -10.61 -2.01
N LEU A 144 9.25 -11.20 -2.87
CA LEU A 144 10.58 -10.65 -3.19
C LEU A 144 10.47 -9.29 -3.88
N CYS A 145 9.55 -9.12 -4.83
CA CYS A 145 9.32 -7.84 -5.50
C CYS A 145 8.91 -6.76 -4.49
N ASN A 146 7.98 -7.06 -3.58
CA ASN A 146 7.55 -6.13 -2.54
C ASN A 146 8.73 -5.74 -1.62
N ALA A 147 9.50 -6.71 -1.14
CA ALA A 147 10.68 -6.45 -0.33
C ALA A 147 11.75 -5.63 -1.05
N ILE A 148 11.94 -5.82 -2.36
CA ILE A 148 12.86 -5.01 -3.17
C ILE A 148 12.35 -3.57 -3.28
N LEU A 149 11.05 -3.34 -3.53
CA LEU A 149 10.46 -2.01 -3.60
C LEU A 149 10.65 -1.24 -2.29
N GLU A 150 10.38 -1.86 -1.15
CA GLU A 150 10.61 -1.26 0.17
C GLU A 150 12.10 -0.90 0.40
N LYS A 151 13.01 -1.81 0.04
CA LYS A 151 14.45 -1.56 0.16
C LYS A 151 14.92 -0.42 -0.75
N LEU A 152 14.36 -0.30 -1.96
CA LEU A 152 14.69 0.81 -2.86
C LEU A 152 14.17 2.15 -2.32
N ASP A 153 13.01 2.18 -1.64
CA ASP A 153 12.51 3.37 -0.95
C ASP A 153 13.43 3.78 0.21
N LEU A 154 13.82 2.82 1.03
CA LEU A 154 14.75 3.04 2.13
C LEU A 154 16.13 3.50 1.64
N LEU A 155 16.62 2.92 0.54
CA LEU A 155 17.91 3.28 -0.07
C LEU A 155 17.95 4.76 -0.48
N VAL A 156 16.86 5.28 -1.09
CA VAL A 156 16.78 6.70 -1.47
C VAL A 156 16.79 7.60 -0.24
N LYS A 157 16.01 7.25 0.81
CA LYS A 157 16.01 8.01 2.08
C LYS A 157 17.38 8.00 2.73
N SER A 158 18.04 6.85 2.81
CA SER A 158 19.38 6.72 3.39
C SER A 158 20.41 7.52 2.60
N ARG A 159 20.33 7.50 1.26
CA ARG A 159 21.22 8.31 0.41
C ARG A 159 21.02 9.80 0.60
N PHE A 160 19.79 10.26 0.79
CA PHE A 160 19.50 11.65 1.13
C PHE A 160 20.22 12.07 2.42
N VAL A 161 20.06 11.28 3.48
CA VAL A 161 20.70 11.56 4.80
C VAL A 161 22.24 11.47 4.73
N GLU A 162 22.78 10.52 3.98
CA GLU A 162 24.23 10.41 3.75
C GLU A 162 24.80 11.65 3.06
N MET A 163 24.13 12.15 2.02
CA MET A 163 24.62 13.30 1.23
C MET A 163 24.39 14.64 1.91
N PHE A 164 23.27 14.81 2.62
CA PHE A 164 22.81 16.12 3.11
C PHE A 164 22.68 16.21 4.63
N GLY A 165 22.89 15.11 5.34
CA GLY A 165 22.63 15.00 6.77
C GLY A 165 21.14 14.88 7.08
N ASP A 166 20.82 14.85 8.37
CA ASP A 166 19.43 14.90 8.84
C ASP A 166 18.84 16.29 8.55
N PRO A 167 17.83 16.41 7.71
CA PRO A 167 17.28 17.70 7.30
C PRO A 167 16.50 18.41 8.42
N ILE A 168 16.05 17.69 9.47
CA ILE A 168 15.33 18.25 10.61
C ILE A 168 16.32 18.99 11.53
N THR A 169 17.42 18.34 11.88
CA THR A 169 18.43 18.88 12.79
C THR A 169 19.51 19.68 12.06
N ASN A 170 19.54 19.63 10.72
CA ASN A 170 20.60 20.18 9.88
C ASN A 170 21.99 19.75 10.36
N SER A 171 22.19 18.44 10.53
CA SER A 171 23.40 17.85 11.11
C SER A 171 24.69 18.23 10.36
N HIS A 172 24.61 18.50 9.05
CA HIS A 172 25.71 18.95 8.20
C HIS A 172 25.92 20.49 8.22
N LYS A 173 25.09 21.22 8.98
CA LYS A 173 25.18 22.71 9.10
C LYS A 173 25.12 23.41 7.73
N LEU A 174 24.28 22.93 6.83
CA LEU A 174 24.08 23.51 5.50
C LEU A 174 23.41 24.88 5.61
N PRO A 175 23.62 25.79 4.64
CA PRO A 175 22.86 27.03 4.55
C PRO A 175 21.35 26.75 4.56
N ILE A 176 20.58 27.67 5.11
CA ILE A 176 19.13 27.57 5.20
C ILE A 176 18.52 28.77 4.47
N LYS A 177 17.52 28.52 3.63
CA LYS A 177 16.68 29.53 2.98
C LYS A 177 15.21 29.21 3.17
N THR A 178 14.35 30.20 2.98
CA THR A 178 12.92 29.95 2.91
C THR A 178 12.55 29.32 1.56
N LEU A 179 11.47 28.54 1.53
CA LEU A 179 11.03 27.90 0.28
C LEU A 179 10.75 28.95 -0.84
N SER A 180 10.27 30.13 -0.45
CA SER A 180 10.06 31.25 -1.38
C SER A 180 11.35 31.86 -1.96
N GLU A 181 12.50 31.69 -1.30
CA GLU A 181 13.80 32.09 -1.87
C GLU A 181 14.39 31.07 -2.83
N LEU A 182 13.84 29.83 -2.83
CA LEU A 182 14.31 28.72 -3.65
C LEU A 182 13.50 28.52 -4.94
N GLY A 183 12.41 29.24 -5.11
CA GLY A 183 11.58 29.14 -6.30
C GLY A 183 10.28 29.91 -6.19
N GLU A 184 9.48 29.81 -7.24
CA GLU A 184 8.17 30.43 -7.32
C GLU A 184 7.10 29.48 -6.77
N LEU A 185 6.32 29.97 -5.80
CA LEU A 185 5.14 29.28 -5.28
C LEU A 185 3.87 29.94 -5.81
N GLY A 186 2.92 29.12 -6.21
CA GLY A 186 1.62 29.62 -6.61
C GLY A 186 0.52 28.62 -6.26
N ARG A 187 -0.60 29.15 -5.82
CA ARG A 187 -1.78 28.32 -5.54
C ARG A 187 -2.49 27.98 -6.84
N GLY A 188 -2.98 26.75 -6.97
CA GLY A 188 -3.90 26.37 -8.02
C GLY A 188 -5.18 27.22 -7.98
N VAL A 189 -5.91 27.26 -9.07
CA VAL A 189 -7.08 28.13 -9.24
C VAL A 189 -8.31 27.30 -9.61
N SER A 190 -9.38 27.47 -8.83
CA SER A 190 -10.71 26.94 -9.11
C SER A 190 -11.75 27.91 -8.55
N LYS A 191 -12.24 28.80 -9.42
CA LYS A 191 -13.14 29.90 -9.03
C LYS A 191 -14.60 29.46 -8.93
N HIS A 192 -15.04 28.55 -9.80
CA HIS A 192 -16.42 28.09 -9.86
C HIS A 192 -16.81 27.21 -8.65
N ARG A 193 -18.07 27.26 -8.26
CA ARG A 193 -18.67 26.41 -7.24
C ARG A 193 -20.03 25.87 -7.71
N PRO A 194 -20.32 24.56 -7.56
CA PRO A 194 -19.40 23.52 -7.02
C PRO A 194 -18.25 23.23 -7.99
N ARG A 195 -17.10 22.80 -7.44
CA ARG A 195 -15.88 22.52 -8.24
C ARG A 195 -16.01 21.35 -9.22
N ASN A 196 -16.96 20.47 -8.98
CA ASN A 196 -17.27 19.27 -9.76
C ASN A 196 -18.51 19.46 -10.66
N ALA A 197 -18.88 20.70 -10.96
CA ALA A 197 -19.99 20.99 -11.88
C ALA A 197 -19.71 20.32 -13.24
N PRO A 198 -20.67 19.57 -13.81
CA PRO A 198 -20.46 18.79 -15.03
C PRO A 198 -19.92 19.60 -16.22
N GLU A 199 -20.34 20.86 -16.37
CA GLU A 199 -19.91 21.76 -17.43
C GLU A 199 -18.43 22.13 -17.37
N LEU A 200 -17.79 21.95 -16.21
CA LEU A 200 -16.35 22.22 -16.03
C LEU A 200 -15.48 21.06 -16.48
N LEU A 201 -16.02 19.85 -16.56
CA LEU A 201 -15.28 18.60 -16.69
C LEU A 201 -15.44 17.96 -18.08
N GLY A 202 -14.62 16.93 -18.36
CA GLY A 202 -14.78 16.09 -19.55
C GLY A 202 -14.20 16.65 -20.84
N GLY A 203 -13.30 17.65 -20.78
CA GLY A 203 -12.60 18.19 -21.95
C GLY A 203 -11.20 17.62 -22.14
N VAL A 204 -10.29 18.44 -22.68
CA VAL A 204 -8.93 18.02 -23.08
C VAL A 204 -7.83 18.47 -22.11
N TYR A 205 -8.15 19.32 -21.13
CA TYR A 205 -7.15 19.91 -20.24
C TYR A 205 -6.97 19.02 -19.00
N PRO A 206 -5.79 18.41 -18.76
CA PRO A 206 -5.56 17.58 -17.58
C PRO A 206 -5.86 18.32 -16.28
N LEU A 207 -6.55 17.67 -15.36
CA LEU A 207 -6.87 18.19 -14.03
C LEU A 207 -6.33 17.24 -12.97
N ILE A 208 -5.35 17.71 -12.20
CA ILE A 208 -4.77 17.00 -11.08
C ILE A 208 -5.44 17.42 -9.79
N GLN A 209 -5.83 16.47 -8.96
CA GLN A 209 -6.43 16.68 -7.66
C GLN A 209 -5.48 16.25 -6.53
N THR A 210 -5.83 16.55 -5.28
CA THR A 210 -5.02 16.17 -4.10
C THR A 210 -4.78 14.67 -3.99
N GLY A 211 -5.73 13.84 -4.42
CA GLY A 211 -5.59 12.37 -4.47
C GLY A 211 -4.53 11.91 -5.46
N ASP A 212 -4.48 12.54 -6.65
CA ASP A 212 -3.48 12.19 -7.68
C ASP A 212 -2.06 12.51 -7.18
N VAL A 213 -1.88 13.65 -6.49
CA VAL A 213 -0.60 14.01 -5.87
C VAL A 213 -0.23 13.05 -4.74
N ALA A 214 -1.19 12.71 -3.87
CA ALA A 214 -0.94 11.86 -2.70
C ALA A 214 -0.62 10.41 -3.07
N ASN A 215 -1.19 9.91 -4.15
CA ASN A 215 -1.00 8.54 -4.63
C ASN A 215 0.24 8.39 -5.55
N ALA A 216 0.77 9.49 -6.06
CA ALA A 216 2.01 9.47 -6.85
C ALA A 216 3.23 9.24 -5.95
N SER A 217 4.21 8.46 -6.42
CA SER A 217 5.47 8.26 -5.68
C SER A 217 6.42 9.44 -5.81
N LEU A 218 6.81 9.81 -7.01
CA LEU A 218 7.63 11.00 -7.35
C LEU A 218 7.00 11.78 -8.49
N TYR A 219 6.52 11.07 -9.51
CA TYR A 219 5.98 11.68 -10.72
C TYR A 219 4.50 11.37 -10.89
N ILE A 220 3.72 12.38 -11.28
CA ILE A 220 2.35 12.22 -11.76
C ILE A 220 2.44 11.86 -13.23
N ILE A 221 2.15 10.60 -13.57
CA ILE A 221 2.28 10.06 -14.94
C ILE A 221 0.92 9.91 -15.65
N GLU A 222 -0.17 10.01 -14.92
CA GLU A 222 -1.54 9.87 -15.42
C GLU A 222 -2.49 10.79 -14.66
N TYR A 223 -3.68 10.97 -15.17
CA TYR A 223 -4.74 11.78 -14.58
C TYR A 223 -6.10 11.11 -14.75
N ASN A 224 -6.96 11.29 -13.75
CA ASN A 224 -8.31 10.71 -13.74
C ASN A 224 -9.40 11.71 -14.18
N SER A 225 -9.06 12.97 -14.32
CA SER A 225 -10.01 14.05 -14.62
C SER A 225 -9.44 15.03 -15.61
N THR A 226 -10.33 15.68 -16.36
CA THR A 226 -9.97 16.77 -17.28
C THR A 226 -10.94 17.93 -17.10
N TYR A 227 -10.49 19.15 -17.39
CA TYR A 227 -11.35 20.31 -17.55
C TYR A 227 -11.82 20.46 -19.01
N SER A 228 -13.06 20.94 -19.15
CA SER A 228 -13.58 21.51 -20.40
C SER A 228 -12.94 22.87 -20.67
N GLU A 229 -13.26 23.48 -21.80
CA GLU A 229 -12.87 24.89 -22.11
C GLU A 229 -13.38 25.87 -21.05
N ILE A 230 -14.60 25.65 -20.51
CA ILE A 230 -15.17 26.45 -19.42
C ILE A 230 -14.37 26.28 -18.14
N GLY A 231 -14.04 25.02 -17.81
CA GLY A 231 -13.21 24.68 -16.64
C GLY A 231 -11.82 25.28 -16.72
N TYR A 232 -11.19 25.21 -17.89
CA TYR A 232 -9.86 25.79 -18.14
C TYR A 232 -9.86 27.31 -17.96
N LYS A 233 -10.82 28.06 -18.54
CA LYS A 233 -10.91 29.52 -18.42
C LYS A 233 -11.01 30.05 -16.98
N GLN A 234 -11.49 29.25 -16.06
CA GLN A 234 -11.58 29.64 -14.64
C GLN A 234 -10.43 29.09 -13.79
N SER A 235 -9.45 28.40 -14.40
CA SER A 235 -8.31 27.77 -13.75
C SER A 235 -6.98 28.40 -14.21
N LYS A 236 -5.86 27.76 -13.90
CA LYS A 236 -4.52 28.11 -14.34
C LYS A 236 -3.81 26.84 -14.79
N MET A 237 -3.19 26.88 -15.98
CA MET A 237 -2.28 25.82 -16.43
C MET A 237 -0.92 25.96 -15.77
N TRP A 238 -0.36 24.82 -15.34
CA TRP A 238 0.98 24.68 -14.81
C TRP A 238 1.79 23.77 -15.71
N ASN A 239 3.04 24.13 -15.91
CA ASN A 239 3.91 23.40 -16.84
C ASN A 239 4.39 22.08 -16.27
N LYS A 240 4.69 21.13 -17.13
CA LYS A 240 5.51 19.96 -16.83
C LYS A 240 6.75 20.36 -16.02
N GLY A 241 7.12 19.55 -15.04
CA GLY A 241 8.23 19.79 -14.12
C GLY A 241 7.82 20.53 -12.84
N THR A 242 6.64 21.12 -12.76
CA THR A 242 6.15 21.75 -11.53
C THR A 242 6.00 20.71 -10.42
N LEU A 243 6.54 21.00 -9.24
CA LEU A 243 6.29 20.24 -8.02
C LEU A 243 4.93 20.64 -7.43
N CYS A 244 3.99 19.72 -7.41
CA CYS A 244 2.69 19.88 -6.75
C CYS A 244 2.83 19.57 -5.26
N ILE A 245 2.27 20.43 -4.41
CA ILE A 245 2.27 20.28 -2.93
C ILE A 245 0.83 20.39 -2.46
N THR A 246 0.32 19.38 -1.78
CA THR A 246 -1.04 19.41 -1.22
C THR A 246 -1.09 20.23 0.07
N ILE A 247 -2.09 21.10 0.19
CA ILE A 247 -2.29 21.99 1.35
C ILE A 247 -3.60 21.74 2.11
N ALA A 248 -4.45 20.86 1.57
CA ALA A 248 -5.72 20.43 2.17
C ALA A 248 -5.90 18.94 1.90
N ALA A 249 -6.43 18.18 2.82
CA ALA A 249 -6.40 16.72 2.83
C ALA A 249 -4.97 16.20 2.53
N ASN A 250 -4.52 15.09 2.98
CA ASN A 250 -3.16 14.58 2.68
C ASN A 250 -2.06 15.68 2.68
N ILE A 251 -1.95 16.48 3.74
CA ILE A 251 -1.07 17.65 3.82
C ILE A 251 0.38 17.30 3.50
N ALA A 252 1.06 18.24 2.79
CA ALA A 252 2.47 18.17 2.44
C ALA A 252 2.88 16.95 1.60
N LYS A 253 1.92 16.23 0.99
CA LYS A 253 2.26 15.29 -0.08
C LYS A 253 2.72 16.06 -1.30
N THR A 254 3.73 15.53 -1.97
CA THR A 254 4.34 16.18 -3.13
C THR A 254 4.52 15.22 -4.28
N ALA A 255 4.38 15.71 -5.51
CA ALA A 255 4.71 14.99 -6.73
C ALA A 255 5.00 15.95 -7.89
N ILE A 256 5.78 15.54 -8.87
CA ILE A 256 6.23 16.35 -10.01
C ILE A 256 5.38 16.03 -11.24
N LEU A 257 4.86 17.06 -11.90
CA LEU A 257 4.10 16.92 -13.16
C LEU A 257 5.00 16.40 -14.30
N THR A 258 4.52 15.39 -15.04
CA THR A 258 5.17 14.91 -16.27
C THR A 258 4.52 15.48 -17.54
N PHE A 259 3.44 16.22 -17.41
CA PHE A 259 2.67 16.92 -18.46
C PHE A 259 2.09 18.22 -17.90
N ASP A 260 1.68 19.12 -18.79
CA ASP A 260 1.02 20.37 -18.39
C ASP A 260 -0.36 20.06 -17.81
N SER A 261 -0.73 20.71 -16.69
CA SER A 261 -1.97 20.38 -15.98
C SER A 261 -2.54 21.57 -15.21
N CYS A 262 -3.86 21.57 -15.06
CA CYS A 262 -4.54 22.42 -14.09
C CYS A 262 -4.64 21.69 -12.73
N PHE A 263 -4.74 22.45 -11.64
CA PHE A 263 -5.11 21.91 -10.33
C PHE A 263 -5.83 22.97 -9.48
N PRO A 264 -6.68 22.52 -8.51
CA PRO A 264 -7.47 23.41 -7.68
C PRO A 264 -6.63 24.12 -6.61
N ASP A 265 -7.25 25.06 -5.95
CA ASP A 265 -6.67 25.86 -4.85
C ASP A 265 -6.30 25.06 -3.58
N SER A 266 -6.54 23.75 -3.55
CA SER A 266 -6.05 22.80 -2.55
C SER A 266 -4.64 22.24 -2.85
N VAL A 267 -4.07 22.60 -4.02
CA VAL A 267 -2.70 22.24 -4.43
C VAL A 267 -1.92 23.53 -4.70
N VAL A 268 -0.67 23.56 -4.28
CA VAL A 268 0.30 24.62 -4.59
C VAL A 268 1.32 24.05 -5.57
N GLY A 269 1.59 24.79 -6.63
CA GLY A 269 2.71 24.53 -7.54
C GLY A 269 3.95 25.25 -7.06
N PHE A 270 5.09 24.58 -7.12
CA PHE A 270 6.42 25.11 -6.87
C PHE A 270 7.31 24.84 -8.07
N ASN A 271 7.97 25.90 -8.55
CA ASN A 271 8.97 25.83 -9.61
C ASN A 271 10.31 26.31 -9.04
N SER A 272 11.27 25.41 -8.93
CA SER A 272 12.60 25.71 -8.40
C SER A 272 13.33 26.73 -9.26
N ASN A 273 14.13 27.59 -8.62
CA ASN A 273 15.11 28.42 -9.31
C ASN A 273 16.45 27.66 -9.46
N GLU A 274 17.51 28.35 -9.91
CA GLU A 274 18.83 27.78 -10.13
C GLU A 274 19.56 27.31 -8.86
N SER A 275 19.06 27.69 -7.66
CA SER A 275 19.66 27.31 -6.37
C SER A 275 19.19 25.94 -5.86
N THR A 276 18.13 25.37 -6.45
CA THR A 276 17.56 24.11 -5.96
C THR A 276 16.96 23.26 -7.07
N ASN A 277 16.65 22.01 -6.76
CA ASN A 277 16.10 21.00 -7.64
C ASN A 277 14.78 20.47 -7.08
N ASN A 278 13.73 20.34 -7.90
CA ASN A 278 12.42 19.87 -7.48
C ASN A 278 12.43 18.45 -6.90
N ILE A 279 13.34 17.57 -7.36
CA ILE A 279 13.51 16.22 -6.78
C ILE A 279 14.06 16.33 -5.36
N PHE A 280 15.07 17.19 -5.13
CA PHE A 280 15.59 17.43 -3.80
C PHE A 280 14.51 17.96 -2.86
N ILE A 281 13.72 18.94 -3.29
CA ILE A 281 12.61 19.51 -2.49
C ILE A 281 11.54 18.45 -2.19
N HIS A 282 11.18 17.59 -3.16
CA HIS A 282 10.25 16.47 -2.94
C HIS A 282 10.72 15.57 -1.79
N PHE A 283 11.99 15.13 -1.81
CA PHE A 283 12.52 14.28 -0.75
C PHE A 283 12.69 15.02 0.58
N TRP A 284 13.04 16.29 0.55
CA TRP A 284 13.07 17.12 1.75
C TRP A 284 11.68 17.15 2.41
N PHE A 285 10.60 17.34 1.66
CA PHE A 285 9.23 17.28 2.17
C PHE A 285 8.89 15.93 2.81
N SER A 286 9.42 14.83 2.31
CA SER A 286 9.12 13.50 2.86
C SER A 286 9.62 13.30 4.30
N PHE A 287 10.62 14.06 4.75
CA PHE A 287 11.10 14.05 6.14
C PHE A 287 10.29 14.97 7.05
N PHE A 288 9.68 16.00 6.50
CA PHE A 288 8.94 17.00 7.27
C PHE A 288 7.42 16.74 7.30
N GLN A 289 6.94 15.79 6.51
CA GLN A 289 5.50 15.55 6.41
C GLN A 289 4.88 15.23 7.77
N GLU A 290 5.47 14.33 8.54
CA GLU A 290 4.98 13.94 9.87
C GLU A 290 4.93 15.16 10.81
N LEU A 291 5.98 15.96 10.84
CA LEU A 291 6.04 17.19 11.66
C LEU A 291 4.99 18.23 11.22
N LEU A 292 4.76 18.36 9.93
CA LEU A 292 3.75 19.28 9.39
C LEU A 292 2.32 18.80 9.68
N GLU A 293 2.09 17.51 9.70
CA GLU A 293 0.82 16.90 10.09
C GLU A 293 0.54 17.07 11.59
N GLU A 294 1.56 16.93 12.45
CA GLU A 294 1.46 17.14 13.89
C GLU A 294 1.18 18.61 14.28
N GLN A 295 1.79 19.56 13.56
CA GLN A 295 1.62 20.99 13.79
C GLN A 295 0.28 21.55 13.27
N ALA A 296 -0.44 20.79 12.45
CA ALA A 296 -1.74 21.21 11.95
C ALA A 296 -2.79 21.14 13.07
N PRO A 297 -3.56 22.23 13.33
CA PRO A 297 -4.54 22.27 14.42
C PRO A 297 -5.59 21.18 14.29
N GLU A 298 -5.98 20.58 15.42
CA GLU A 298 -6.98 19.49 15.50
C GLU A 298 -8.40 19.88 15.07
N SER A 299 -8.70 21.20 14.98
CA SER A 299 -10.02 21.68 14.61
C SER A 299 -10.25 21.64 13.10
N ALA A 300 -11.12 20.77 12.66
CA ALA A 300 -11.83 20.71 11.38
C ALA A 300 -11.01 21.13 10.14
N GLN A 301 -10.41 20.17 9.45
CA GLN A 301 -9.56 20.31 8.27
C GLN A 301 -8.18 20.92 8.56
N LYS A 302 -7.23 20.06 8.85
CA LYS A 302 -5.80 20.38 8.84
C LYS A 302 -5.45 21.02 7.48
N ASN A 303 -5.30 22.34 7.44
CA ASN A 303 -4.92 23.09 6.24
C ASN A 303 -3.64 23.85 6.50
N ILE A 304 -2.63 23.65 5.65
CA ILE A 304 -1.45 24.52 5.55
C ILE A 304 -1.76 25.57 4.47
N ASN A 305 -1.48 26.85 4.75
CA ASN A 305 -1.68 27.89 3.78
C ASN A 305 -0.39 28.23 3.01
N LEU A 306 -0.53 28.98 1.91
CA LEU A 306 0.60 29.35 1.07
C LEU A 306 1.68 30.15 1.83
N LYS A 307 1.29 30.96 2.83
CA LYS A 307 2.24 31.73 3.65
C LYS A 307 3.12 30.82 4.49
N ILE A 308 2.54 29.82 5.16
CA ILE A 308 3.28 28.83 5.94
C ILE A 308 4.27 28.09 5.03
N LEU A 309 3.83 27.63 3.84
CA LEU A 309 4.71 26.98 2.88
C LEU A 309 5.87 27.89 2.44
N SER A 310 5.60 29.14 2.13
CA SER A 310 6.61 30.09 1.66
C SER A 310 7.71 30.38 2.71
N GLU A 311 7.37 30.30 3.99
CA GLU A 311 8.27 30.56 5.13
C GLU A 311 9.01 29.30 5.63
N LEU A 312 8.72 28.09 5.08
CA LEU A 312 9.42 26.87 5.47
C LEU A 312 10.92 27.00 5.23
N LYS A 313 11.68 26.69 6.27
CA LYS A 313 13.15 26.74 6.24
C LYS A 313 13.71 25.44 5.68
N VAL A 314 14.32 25.52 4.52
CA VAL A 314 14.88 24.40 3.77
C VAL A 314 16.41 24.48 3.81
N ILE A 315 17.06 23.36 4.09
CA ILE A 315 18.51 23.25 3.92
C ILE A 315 18.86 23.35 2.43
N VAL A 316 19.99 24.01 2.12
CA VAL A 316 20.39 24.29 0.72
C VAL A 316 21.80 23.76 0.48
N PRO A 317 21.95 22.45 0.16
CA PRO A 317 23.24 21.95 -0.27
C PRO A 317 23.64 22.52 -1.64
N PRO A 318 24.93 22.45 -2.04
CA PRO A 318 25.36 22.82 -3.38
C PRO A 318 24.52 22.15 -4.47
N ILE A 319 24.17 22.92 -5.53
CA ILE A 319 23.28 22.45 -6.58
C ILE A 319 23.80 21.20 -7.30
N GLU A 320 25.13 21.07 -7.39
CA GLU A 320 25.80 19.91 -7.99
C GLU A 320 25.50 18.64 -7.20
N LEU A 321 25.47 18.71 -5.86
CA LEU A 321 25.11 17.57 -5.02
C LEU A 321 23.62 17.24 -5.11
N GLN A 322 22.75 18.26 -5.18
CA GLN A 322 21.32 18.02 -5.42
C GLN A 322 21.07 17.33 -6.76
N ASN A 323 21.79 17.72 -7.81
CA ASN A 323 21.68 17.10 -9.14
C ASN A 323 22.25 15.66 -9.17
N GLN A 324 23.33 15.38 -8.42
CA GLN A 324 23.82 14.02 -8.23
C GLN A 324 22.79 13.14 -7.52
N PHE A 325 22.15 13.65 -6.48
CA PHE A 325 21.05 12.96 -5.81
C PHE A 325 19.88 12.73 -6.74
N ALA A 326 19.45 13.75 -7.51
CA ALA A 326 18.37 13.61 -8.48
C ALA A 326 18.66 12.50 -9.51
N THR A 327 19.89 12.44 -10.04
CA THR A 327 20.33 11.37 -10.95
C THR A 327 20.23 9.99 -10.31
N PHE A 328 20.67 9.85 -9.06
CA PHE A 328 20.56 8.60 -8.30
C PHE A 328 19.09 8.19 -8.11
N VAL A 329 18.22 9.14 -7.76
CA VAL A 329 16.76 8.91 -7.63
C VAL A 329 16.15 8.43 -8.94
N GLU A 330 16.49 9.07 -10.06
CA GLU A 330 15.98 8.66 -11.38
C GLU A 330 16.40 7.24 -11.76
N GLN A 331 17.65 6.86 -11.49
CA GLN A 331 18.14 5.49 -11.72
C GLN A 331 17.39 4.49 -10.83
N THR A 332 17.19 4.83 -9.56
CA THR A 332 16.43 4.00 -8.62
C THR A 332 14.97 3.85 -9.08
N ASN A 333 14.34 4.91 -9.57
CA ASN A 333 12.97 4.85 -10.10
C ASN A 333 12.85 3.97 -11.35
N LYS A 334 13.83 3.95 -12.24
CA LYS A 334 13.86 3.00 -13.36
C LYS A 334 13.88 1.55 -12.86
N SER A 335 14.68 1.27 -11.82
CA SER A 335 14.71 -0.05 -11.19
C SER A 335 13.37 -0.41 -10.54
N LYS A 336 12.73 0.52 -9.81
CA LYS A 336 11.40 0.32 -9.24
C LYS A 336 10.36 0.01 -10.31
N LEU A 337 10.38 0.72 -11.44
CA LEU A 337 9.44 0.47 -12.54
C LEU A 337 9.60 -0.95 -13.09
N ALA A 338 10.83 -1.41 -13.30
CA ALA A 338 11.09 -2.78 -13.75
C ALA A 338 10.57 -3.82 -12.75
N VAL A 339 10.79 -3.62 -11.44
CA VAL A 339 10.28 -4.51 -10.40
C VAL A 339 8.75 -4.50 -10.35
N LYS A 340 8.09 -3.34 -10.46
CA LYS A 340 6.62 -3.24 -10.53
C LYS A 340 6.04 -4.03 -11.70
N GLN A 341 6.67 -3.97 -12.88
CA GLN A 341 6.23 -4.75 -14.04
C GLN A 341 6.35 -6.26 -13.81
N VAL A 342 7.37 -6.71 -13.08
CA VAL A 342 7.50 -8.13 -12.70
C VAL A 342 6.42 -8.51 -11.69
N LEU A 343 6.18 -7.66 -10.69
CA LEU A 343 5.13 -7.85 -9.67
C LEU A 343 3.75 -8.01 -10.32
N GLU A 344 3.35 -7.09 -11.18
CA GLU A 344 2.06 -7.14 -11.89
C GLU A 344 1.88 -8.44 -12.70
N LYS A 345 2.94 -8.85 -13.41
CA LYS A 345 2.92 -10.13 -14.16
C LYS A 345 2.81 -11.34 -13.23
N ALA A 346 3.51 -11.33 -12.10
CA ALA A 346 3.46 -12.41 -11.13
C ALA A 346 2.07 -12.50 -10.47
N GLU A 347 1.45 -11.37 -10.11
CA GLU A 347 0.08 -11.32 -9.57
C GLU A 347 -0.96 -11.84 -10.58
N MET A 348 -0.85 -11.41 -11.84
CA MET A 348 -1.72 -11.94 -12.91
C MET A 348 -1.54 -13.45 -13.12
N LEU A 349 -0.28 -13.93 -13.09
CA LEU A 349 0.01 -15.36 -13.20
C LEU A 349 -0.55 -16.14 -12.01
N LYS A 350 -0.36 -15.65 -10.78
CA LYS A 350 -0.96 -16.28 -9.58
C LYS A 350 -2.47 -16.41 -9.73
N LYS A 351 -3.14 -15.32 -10.12
CA LYS A 351 -4.58 -15.31 -10.33
C LYS A 351 -5.02 -16.33 -11.39
N ALA A 352 -4.32 -16.42 -12.52
CA ALA A 352 -4.62 -17.37 -13.58
C ALA A 352 -4.43 -18.83 -13.12
N LEU A 353 -3.32 -19.15 -12.44
CA LEU A 353 -3.06 -20.48 -11.90
C LEU A 353 -4.08 -20.88 -10.82
N MET A 354 -4.45 -19.95 -9.93
CA MET A 354 -5.49 -20.20 -8.93
C MET A 354 -6.85 -20.50 -9.58
N GLN A 355 -7.16 -19.83 -10.70
CA GLN A 355 -8.38 -20.09 -11.46
C GLN A 355 -8.31 -21.42 -12.22
N GLU A 356 -7.16 -21.76 -12.79
CA GLU A 356 -6.97 -23.04 -13.50
C GLU A 356 -7.06 -24.24 -12.56
N TYR A 357 -6.47 -24.15 -11.36
CA TYR A 357 -6.40 -25.28 -10.44
C TYR A 357 -7.63 -25.45 -9.55
N PHE A 358 -8.32 -24.36 -9.22
CA PHE A 358 -9.40 -24.35 -8.22
C PHE A 358 -10.69 -23.65 -8.68
N GLY A 359 -10.75 -23.12 -9.89
CA GLY A 359 -11.85 -22.31 -10.42
C GLY A 359 -13.05 -23.06 -10.96
#